data_11cca100e8622e5091a9661b8b5703e3
#
_entry.id   11cca100e8622e5091a9661b8b5703e3
#
_cell.length_a   1.000
_cell.length_b   1.000
_cell.length_c   1.000
_cell.angle_alpha   90.00
_cell.angle_beta   90.00
_cell.angle_gamma   90.00
#
_symmetry.space_group_name_H-M   'P 1'
#
loop_
_entity.id
_entity.type
_entity.pdbx_description
1 polymer ?
#
loop_
_entity_poly.entity_id
_entity_poly.type
_entity_poly.pdbx_seq_one_letter_code
_entity_poly.pdbx_strand_id
1 'polypeptide(L)'
;VFCLYIISLIFTGDMKSILQKMGEHPMLLLFLGYSTVISVFAQNWMGLVASVGIFLFTVFFLHYQSILSHKFFRLILQLVLFGSVLSAAFASLEHFQIVKKFNYAFLSPNMQVWHQNRAEVTFFNPNYYGIICCFCIMIAFYLFTTTKLNWLKVFCVFAGFVNLFGLNFTQNRTAFPAIIAGAIIYLFTTIKN
;
A
#
# COMPACT_ATOMS: atom_id res chain seq x y z
N VAL A 1 -18.03 -6.36 10.27
CA VAL A 1 -18.15 -6.27 8.79
C VAL A 1 -17.35 -7.40 8.13
N PHE A 2 -16.05 -7.58 8.40
CA PHE A 2 -15.20 -8.61 7.76
C PHE A 2 -15.69 -10.05 7.99
N CYS A 3 -16.09 -10.41 9.22
CA CYS A 3 -16.61 -11.75 9.51
C CYS A 3 -17.88 -12.05 8.71
N LEU A 4 -18.79 -11.09 8.61
CA LEU A 4 -20.00 -11.23 7.81
C LEU A 4 -19.70 -11.41 6.33
N TYR A 5 -18.66 -10.71 5.83
CA TYR A 5 -18.18 -10.87 4.46
C TYR A 5 -17.65 -12.30 4.19
N ILE A 6 -16.80 -12.82 5.07
CA ILE A 6 -16.27 -14.21 4.95
C ILE A 6 -17.39 -15.23 5.00
N ILE A 7 -18.34 -15.06 5.93
CA ILE A 7 -19.53 -15.91 6.03
C ILE A 7 -20.33 -15.87 4.69
N SER A 8 -20.54 -14.69 4.14
CA SER A 8 -21.21 -14.52 2.84
C SER A 8 -20.49 -15.29 1.74
N LEU A 9 -19.14 -15.22 1.64
CA LEU A 9 -18.36 -15.96 0.64
C LEU A 9 -18.49 -17.48 0.76
N ILE A 10 -18.63 -18.00 2.00
CA ILE A 10 -18.85 -19.43 2.23
C ILE A 10 -20.24 -19.85 1.72
N PHE A 11 -21.27 -19.04 2.01
CA PHE A 11 -22.64 -19.33 1.59
C PHE A 11 -22.86 -19.20 0.09
N THR A 12 -22.18 -18.25 -0.57
CA THR A 12 -22.27 -18.08 -2.04
C THR A 12 -21.45 -19.11 -2.81
N GLY A 13 -20.62 -19.89 -2.15
CA GLY A 13 -19.71 -20.85 -2.79
C GLY A 13 -18.45 -20.22 -3.41
N ASP A 14 -18.29 -18.90 -3.36
CA ASP A 14 -17.17 -18.16 -3.95
C ASP A 14 -15.85 -18.48 -3.23
N MET A 15 -15.89 -18.89 -1.97
CA MET A 15 -14.71 -19.24 -1.19
C MET A 15 -13.87 -20.34 -1.85
N LYS A 16 -14.52 -21.36 -2.46
CA LYS A 16 -13.81 -22.44 -3.15
C LYS A 16 -12.98 -21.91 -4.33
N SER A 17 -13.56 -21.02 -5.11
CA SER A 17 -12.86 -20.41 -6.27
C SER A 17 -11.70 -19.50 -5.79
N ILE A 18 -11.86 -18.79 -4.69
CA ILE A 18 -10.82 -17.94 -4.10
C ILE A 18 -9.66 -18.80 -3.58
N LEU A 19 -9.96 -19.89 -2.86
CA LEU A 19 -8.92 -20.82 -2.38
C LEU A 19 -8.16 -21.47 -3.53
N GLN A 20 -8.84 -21.81 -4.63
CA GLN A 20 -8.19 -22.31 -5.83
C GLN A 20 -7.23 -21.27 -6.42
N LYS A 21 -7.66 -20.02 -6.57
CA LYS A 21 -6.80 -18.92 -7.02
C LYS A 21 -5.63 -18.66 -6.08
N MET A 22 -5.83 -18.76 -4.76
CA MET A 22 -4.72 -18.68 -3.80
C MET A 22 -3.67 -19.77 -4.03
N GLY A 23 -4.11 -20.99 -4.42
CA GLY A 23 -3.20 -22.08 -4.78
C GLY A 23 -2.30 -21.78 -5.98
N GLU A 24 -2.71 -20.87 -6.87
CA GLU A 24 -1.91 -20.40 -8.00
C GLU A 24 -0.76 -19.47 -7.58
N HIS A 25 -0.75 -19.01 -6.31
CA HIS A 25 0.25 -18.12 -5.74
C HIS A 25 1.03 -18.77 -4.58
N PRO A 26 1.84 -19.82 -4.83
CA PRO A 26 2.49 -20.61 -3.77
C PRO A 26 3.41 -19.76 -2.88
N MET A 27 4.06 -18.73 -3.41
CA MET A 27 4.92 -17.83 -2.62
C MET A 27 4.12 -17.03 -1.60
N LEU A 28 2.88 -16.65 -1.91
CA LEU A 28 1.99 -15.96 -0.96
C LEU A 28 1.57 -16.90 0.18
N LEU A 29 1.22 -18.15 -0.15
CA LEU A 29 0.86 -19.16 0.85
C LEU A 29 2.06 -19.50 1.75
N LEU A 30 3.26 -19.63 1.19
CA LEU A 30 4.48 -19.83 1.97
C LEU A 30 4.75 -18.65 2.90
N PHE A 31 4.61 -17.42 2.41
CA PHE A 31 4.79 -16.22 3.23
C PHE A 31 3.77 -16.16 4.38
N LEU A 32 2.49 -16.41 4.11
CA LEU A 32 1.44 -16.43 5.13
C LEU A 32 1.67 -17.54 6.15
N GLY A 33 2.01 -18.75 5.70
CA GLY A 33 2.33 -19.87 6.57
C GLY A 33 3.54 -19.56 7.45
N TYR A 34 4.64 -19.11 6.86
CA TYR A 34 5.86 -18.75 7.57
C TYR A 34 5.63 -17.64 8.60
N SER A 35 4.96 -16.55 8.22
CA SER A 35 4.69 -15.42 9.13
C SER A 35 3.79 -15.84 10.30
N THR A 36 2.79 -16.70 10.05
CA THR A 36 1.90 -17.24 11.09
C THR A 36 2.67 -18.13 12.06
N VAL A 37 3.45 -19.09 11.53
CA VAL A 37 4.24 -20.02 12.33
C VAL A 37 5.24 -19.27 13.21
N ILE A 38 6.03 -18.35 12.66
CA ILE A 38 6.98 -17.54 13.44
C ILE A 38 6.26 -16.71 14.50
N SER A 39 5.11 -16.10 14.17
CA SER A 39 4.37 -15.28 15.12
C SER A 39 3.86 -16.10 16.32
N VAL A 40 3.44 -17.35 16.07
CA VAL A 40 3.03 -18.26 17.12
C VAL A 40 4.23 -18.67 18.00
N PHE A 41 5.33 -19.12 17.40
CA PHE A 41 6.53 -19.53 18.15
C PHE A 41 7.18 -18.39 18.93
N ALA A 42 7.17 -17.19 18.39
CA ALA A 42 7.68 -16.00 19.07
C ALA A 42 6.68 -15.39 20.06
N GLN A 43 5.50 -16.00 20.25
CA GLN A 43 4.41 -15.46 21.07
C GLN A 43 4.05 -14.03 20.71
N ASN A 44 4.22 -13.66 19.43
CA ASN A 44 3.96 -12.31 18.92
C ASN A 44 2.51 -12.19 18.43
N TRP A 45 1.61 -11.85 19.35
CA TRP A 45 0.19 -11.68 19.04
C TRP A 45 -0.10 -10.63 17.98
N MET A 46 0.69 -9.55 17.94
CA MET A 46 0.54 -8.52 16.90
C MET A 46 0.95 -9.04 15.52
N GLY A 47 1.99 -9.86 15.45
CA GLY A 47 2.40 -10.55 14.22
C GLY A 47 1.32 -11.52 13.73
N LEU A 48 0.66 -12.24 14.64
CA LEU A 48 -0.45 -13.13 14.32
C LEU A 48 -1.66 -12.36 13.76
N VAL A 49 -2.05 -11.27 14.42
CA VAL A 49 -3.13 -10.39 13.94
C VAL A 49 -2.79 -9.81 12.56
N ALA A 50 -1.54 -9.40 12.33
CA ALA A 50 -1.09 -8.91 11.03
C ALA A 50 -1.18 -10.01 9.95
N SER A 51 -0.77 -11.24 10.26
CA SER A 51 -0.86 -12.38 9.32
C SER A 51 -2.31 -12.69 8.94
N VAL A 52 -3.22 -12.69 9.92
CA VAL A 52 -4.67 -12.83 9.68
C VAL A 52 -5.20 -11.66 8.83
N GLY A 53 -4.77 -10.44 9.11
CA GLY A 53 -5.14 -9.26 8.33
C GLY A 53 -4.70 -9.37 6.87
N ILE A 54 -3.48 -9.81 6.62
CA ILE A 54 -2.94 -10.04 5.27
C ILE A 54 -3.74 -11.15 4.55
N PHE A 55 -4.05 -12.24 5.25
CA PHE A 55 -4.90 -13.31 4.70
C PHE A 55 -6.28 -12.78 4.28
N LEU A 56 -6.97 -12.07 5.17
CA LEU A 56 -8.29 -11.50 4.89
C LEU A 56 -8.25 -10.49 3.73
N PHE A 57 -7.21 -9.65 3.69
CA PHE A 57 -7.00 -8.73 2.60
C PHE A 57 -6.77 -9.45 1.26
N THR A 58 -6.00 -10.53 1.27
CA THR A 58 -5.77 -11.36 0.09
C THR A 58 -7.06 -12.00 -0.42
N VAL A 59 -7.87 -12.59 0.47
CA VAL A 59 -9.19 -13.16 0.11
C VAL A 59 -10.07 -12.08 -0.52
N PHE A 60 -10.15 -10.91 0.11
CA PHE A 60 -10.89 -9.77 -0.42
C PHE A 60 -10.39 -9.34 -1.80
N PHE A 61 -9.08 -9.19 -1.97
CA PHE A 61 -8.47 -8.78 -3.24
C PHE A 61 -8.75 -9.77 -4.37
N LEU A 62 -8.58 -11.07 -4.13
CA LEU A 62 -8.81 -12.12 -5.13
C LEU A 62 -10.29 -12.23 -5.52
N HIS A 63 -11.20 -12.02 -4.55
CA HIS A 63 -12.62 -11.96 -4.83
C HIS A 63 -12.98 -10.77 -5.72
N TYR A 64 -12.54 -9.58 -5.33
CA TYR A 64 -12.81 -8.36 -6.10
C TYR A 64 -12.14 -8.34 -7.47
N GLN A 65 -10.98 -8.94 -7.62
CA GLN A 65 -10.31 -9.06 -8.92
C GLN A 65 -11.18 -9.79 -9.96
N SER A 66 -12.04 -10.70 -9.53
CA SER A 66 -12.96 -11.41 -10.43
C SER A 66 -14.21 -10.60 -10.80
N ILE A 67 -14.60 -9.63 -9.98
CA ILE A 67 -15.83 -8.84 -10.12
C ILE A 67 -15.55 -7.46 -10.73
N LEU A 68 -14.39 -6.87 -10.40
CA LEU A 68 -14.04 -5.53 -10.85
C LEU A 68 -13.75 -5.48 -12.34
N SER A 69 -14.53 -4.70 -13.07
CA SER A 69 -14.17 -4.38 -14.45
C SER A 69 -12.85 -3.61 -14.51
N HIS A 70 -12.08 -3.81 -15.56
CA HIS A 70 -10.81 -3.10 -15.81
C HIS A 70 -10.94 -1.58 -15.73
N LYS A 71 -12.09 -1.05 -16.16
CA LYS A 71 -12.38 0.40 -16.10
C LYS A 71 -12.51 0.89 -14.66
N PHE A 72 -13.24 0.14 -13.83
CA PHE A 72 -13.47 0.51 -12.43
C PHE A 72 -12.19 0.40 -11.60
N PHE A 73 -11.38 -0.64 -11.84
CA PHE A 73 -10.08 -0.77 -11.21
C PHE A 73 -9.15 0.41 -11.53
N ARG A 74 -9.10 0.82 -12.80
CA ARG A 74 -8.33 2.01 -13.20
C ARG A 74 -8.83 3.28 -12.53
N LEU A 75 -10.13 3.45 -12.39
CA LEU A 75 -10.70 4.60 -11.67
C LEU A 75 -10.26 4.62 -10.21
N ILE A 76 -10.30 3.46 -9.52
CA ILE A 76 -9.81 3.35 -8.14
C ILE A 76 -8.33 3.78 -8.05
N LEU A 77 -7.48 3.27 -8.95
CA LEU A 77 -6.06 3.65 -8.95
C LEU A 77 -5.85 5.16 -9.18
N GLN A 78 -6.66 5.78 -10.06
CA GLN A 78 -6.61 7.23 -10.28
C GLN A 78 -7.04 8.01 -9.03
N LEU A 79 -8.10 7.57 -8.34
CA LEU A 79 -8.56 8.19 -7.09
C LEU A 79 -7.52 8.04 -5.97
N VAL A 80 -6.89 6.87 -5.84
CA VAL A 80 -5.80 6.64 -4.88
C VAL A 80 -4.62 7.56 -5.19
N LEU A 81 -4.24 7.67 -6.47
CA LEU A 81 -3.16 8.55 -6.88
C LEU A 81 -3.48 10.03 -6.63
N PHE A 82 -4.70 10.46 -6.89
CA PHE A 82 -5.15 11.82 -6.56
C PHE A 82 -5.10 12.09 -5.05
N GLY A 83 -5.62 11.17 -4.24
CA GLY A 83 -5.54 11.26 -2.77
C GLY A 83 -4.10 11.31 -2.26
N SER A 84 -3.17 10.59 -2.92
CA SER A 84 -1.76 10.62 -2.55
C SER A 84 -1.09 11.98 -2.80
N VAL A 85 -1.48 12.70 -3.86
CA VAL A 85 -1.01 14.07 -4.10
C VAL A 85 -1.46 15.02 -2.98
N LEU A 86 -2.71 14.89 -2.55
CA LEU A 86 -3.20 15.68 -1.41
C LEU A 86 -2.45 15.33 -0.12
N SER A 87 -2.21 14.03 0.12
CA SER A 87 -1.43 13.57 1.27
C SER A 87 0.00 14.11 1.25
N ALA A 88 0.64 14.16 0.08
CA ALA A 88 1.99 14.68 -0.05
C ALA A 88 2.06 16.21 0.13
N ALA A 89 1.03 16.93 -0.31
CA ALA A 89 0.89 18.35 0.00
C ALA A 89 0.78 18.56 1.52
N PHE A 90 -0.03 17.77 2.21
CA PHE A 90 -0.15 17.82 3.66
C PHE A 90 1.17 17.44 4.37
N ALA A 91 1.88 16.42 3.88
CA ALA A 91 3.20 16.04 4.37
C ALA A 91 4.22 17.19 4.27
N SER A 92 4.14 17.99 3.22
CA SER A 92 4.97 19.20 3.08
C SER A 92 4.66 20.22 4.18
N LEU A 93 3.39 20.46 4.47
CA LEU A 93 2.97 21.37 5.55
C LEU A 93 3.45 20.88 6.92
N GLU A 94 3.42 19.58 7.19
CA GLU A 94 3.96 18.98 8.40
C GLU A 94 5.48 19.11 8.48
N HIS A 95 6.18 18.83 7.37
CA HIS A 95 7.64 18.90 7.32
C HIS A 95 8.15 20.31 7.59
N PHE A 96 7.51 21.31 7.01
CA PHE A 96 7.83 22.73 7.24
C PHE A 96 7.24 23.30 8.51
N GLN A 97 6.62 22.46 9.35
CA GLN A 97 6.02 22.83 10.66
C GLN A 97 4.91 23.91 10.55
N ILE A 98 4.29 24.05 9.39
CA ILE A 98 3.15 24.94 9.17
C ILE A 98 1.91 24.40 9.88
N VAL A 99 1.76 23.05 9.85
CA VAL A 99 0.68 22.32 10.52
C VAL A 99 1.28 21.43 11.60
N LYS A 100 0.68 21.45 12.80
CA LYS A 100 1.06 20.54 13.88
C LYS A 100 0.69 19.10 13.51
N LYS A 101 1.57 18.16 13.79
CA LYS A 101 1.30 16.74 13.56
C LYS A 101 0.14 16.26 14.41
N PHE A 102 -0.79 15.60 13.78
CA PHE A 102 -2.01 15.07 14.41
C PHE A 102 -1.71 14.14 15.60
N ASN A 103 -0.61 13.42 15.54
CA ASN A 103 -0.28 12.36 16.49
C ASN A 103 0.55 12.81 17.69
N TYR A 104 1.03 14.04 17.73
CA TYR A 104 1.88 14.49 18.84
C TYR A 104 1.20 14.38 20.20
N ALA A 105 -0.13 14.51 20.27
CA ALA A 105 -0.86 14.34 21.52
C ALA A 105 -0.83 12.90 22.09
N PHE A 106 -0.57 11.90 21.23
CA PHE A 106 -0.60 10.49 21.58
C PHE A 106 0.80 9.85 21.70
N LEU A 107 1.85 10.58 21.32
CA LEU A 107 3.23 10.09 21.37
C LEU A 107 3.89 10.47 22.71
N SER A 108 4.71 9.57 23.24
CA SER A 108 5.59 9.91 24.36
C SER A 108 6.57 11.03 23.95
N PRO A 109 7.08 11.85 24.90
CA PRO A 109 8.02 12.93 24.59
C PRO A 109 9.24 12.48 23.78
N ASN A 110 9.80 11.32 24.08
CA ASN A 110 10.93 10.76 23.34
C ASN A 110 10.57 10.44 21.90
N MET A 111 9.38 9.88 21.65
CA MET A 111 8.90 9.59 20.31
C MET A 111 8.59 10.86 19.52
N GLN A 112 8.11 11.91 20.17
CA GLN A 112 7.89 13.22 19.52
C GLN A 112 9.19 13.79 18.97
N VAL A 113 10.31 13.68 19.69
CA VAL A 113 11.63 14.11 19.21
C VAL A 113 12.06 13.32 17.98
N TRP A 114 11.88 11.99 17.99
CA TRP A 114 12.23 11.12 16.86
C TRP A 114 11.42 11.42 15.61
N HIS A 115 10.17 11.87 15.77
CA HIS A 115 9.25 12.12 14.66
C HIS A 115 9.22 13.60 14.23
N GLN A 116 9.92 14.49 14.93
CA GLN A 116 9.80 15.95 14.78
C GLN A 116 9.95 16.43 13.33
N ASN A 117 10.95 15.90 12.61
CA ASN A 117 11.27 16.31 11.24
C ASN A 117 10.80 15.31 10.16
N ARG A 118 9.95 14.34 10.53
CA ARG A 118 9.48 13.29 9.62
C ARG A 118 8.00 13.46 9.35
N ALA A 119 7.58 13.47 8.09
CA ALA A 119 6.17 13.54 7.75
C ALA A 119 5.46 12.22 8.02
N GLU A 120 4.31 12.27 8.66
CA GLU A 120 3.47 11.12 9.03
C GLU A 120 2.09 11.18 8.39
N VAL A 121 1.63 12.37 8.11
CA VAL A 121 0.27 12.67 7.64
C VAL A 121 -0.75 12.06 8.62
N THR A 122 -1.68 11.26 8.14
CA THR A 122 -2.67 10.56 8.95
C THR A 122 -2.28 9.12 9.30
N PHE A 123 -1.07 8.67 8.92
CA PHE A 123 -0.67 7.25 9.05
C PHE A 123 0.01 6.91 10.37
N PHE A 124 0.10 7.84 11.31
CA PHE A 124 0.66 7.66 12.66
C PHE A 124 2.13 7.19 12.74
N ASN A 125 2.74 6.90 11.61
CA ASN A 125 4.12 6.47 11.52
C ASN A 125 4.69 6.87 10.16
N PRO A 126 5.84 7.57 10.11
CA PRO A 126 6.45 7.97 8.85
C PRO A 126 6.80 6.79 7.95
N ASN A 127 7.10 5.62 8.52
CA ASN A 127 7.39 4.44 7.72
C ASN A 127 6.16 3.94 6.95
N TYR A 128 4.97 3.99 7.56
CA TYR A 128 3.72 3.62 6.88
C TYR A 128 3.40 4.60 5.76
N TYR A 129 3.55 5.90 6.02
CA TYR A 129 3.39 6.88 4.96
C TYR A 129 4.41 6.68 3.82
N GLY A 130 5.67 6.36 4.14
CA GLY A 130 6.70 6.02 3.15
C GLY A 130 6.31 4.82 2.28
N ILE A 131 5.72 3.77 2.86
CA ILE A 131 5.21 2.61 2.11
C ILE A 131 4.09 3.04 1.15
N ILE A 132 3.15 3.86 1.60
CA ILE A 132 2.07 4.37 0.74
C ILE A 132 2.62 5.20 -0.42
N CYS A 133 3.61 6.07 -0.18
CA CYS A 133 4.29 6.80 -1.25
C CYS A 133 4.90 5.85 -2.30
N CYS A 134 5.56 4.76 -1.87
CA CYS A 134 6.09 3.74 -2.78
C CYS A 134 5.00 3.12 -3.65
N PHE A 135 3.89 2.70 -3.05
CA PHE A 135 2.76 2.16 -3.80
C PHE A 135 2.21 3.17 -4.80
N CYS A 136 2.06 4.43 -4.41
CA CYS A 136 1.54 5.48 -5.28
C CYS A 136 2.49 5.79 -6.45
N ILE A 137 3.81 5.74 -6.24
CA ILE A 137 4.80 5.85 -7.32
C ILE A 137 4.66 4.70 -8.32
N MET A 138 4.47 3.46 -7.85
CA MET A 138 4.27 2.31 -8.72
C MET A 138 2.93 2.38 -9.47
N ILE A 139 1.86 2.86 -8.81
CA ILE A 139 0.56 3.13 -9.45
C ILE A 139 0.71 4.20 -10.55
N ALA A 140 1.44 5.28 -10.26
CA ALA A 140 1.69 6.33 -11.24
C ALA A 140 2.42 5.78 -12.47
N PHE A 141 3.44 4.95 -12.26
CA PHE A 141 4.20 4.30 -13.33
C PHE A 141 3.31 3.35 -14.16
N TYR A 142 2.50 2.50 -13.52
CA TYR A 142 1.54 1.62 -14.18
C TYR A 142 0.52 2.41 -15.02
N LEU A 143 -0.11 3.45 -14.44
CA LEU A 143 -1.09 4.26 -15.15
C LEU A 143 -0.46 5.03 -16.31
N PHE A 144 0.77 5.54 -16.15
CA PHE A 144 1.52 6.21 -17.20
C PHE A 144 1.75 5.31 -18.41
N THR A 145 2.18 4.06 -18.19
CA THR A 145 2.50 3.12 -19.28
C THR A 145 1.25 2.55 -19.94
N THR A 146 0.13 2.43 -19.22
CA THR A 146 -1.10 1.79 -19.73
C THR A 146 -2.14 2.78 -20.25
N THR A 147 -2.01 4.08 -19.99
CA THR A 147 -2.98 5.07 -20.46
C THR A 147 -2.61 5.63 -21.84
N LYS A 148 -3.65 5.90 -22.65
CA LYS A 148 -3.51 6.62 -23.92
C LYS A 148 -3.79 8.13 -23.76
N LEU A 149 -4.30 8.57 -22.60
CA LEU A 149 -4.69 9.96 -22.35
C LEU A 149 -3.49 10.80 -21.92
N ASN A 150 -3.10 11.78 -22.73
CA ASN A 150 -1.92 12.61 -22.47
C ASN A 150 -2.00 13.39 -21.15
N TRP A 151 -3.16 13.95 -20.82
CA TRP A 151 -3.35 14.66 -19.56
C TRP A 151 -3.10 13.74 -18.35
N LEU A 152 -3.55 12.48 -18.43
CA LEU A 152 -3.35 11.51 -17.36
C LEU A 152 -1.88 11.09 -17.24
N LYS A 153 -1.14 11.01 -18.35
CA LYS A 153 0.31 10.81 -18.34
C LYS A 153 1.04 11.94 -17.60
N VAL A 154 0.69 13.18 -17.92
CA VAL A 154 1.25 14.35 -17.24
C VAL A 154 0.93 14.30 -15.74
N PHE A 155 -0.32 14.00 -15.39
CA PHE A 155 -0.72 13.84 -14.00
C PHE A 155 0.05 12.71 -13.28
N CYS A 156 0.27 11.56 -13.93
CA CYS A 156 1.04 10.46 -13.36
C CYS A 156 2.50 10.87 -13.08
N VAL A 157 3.14 11.59 -14.00
CA VAL A 157 4.49 12.12 -13.80
C VAL A 157 4.52 13.08 -12.63
N PHE A 158 3.60 14.05 -12.59
CA PHE A 158 3.47 14.98 -11.48
C PHE A 158 3.26 14.27 -10.14
N ALA A 159 2.30 13.34 -10.08
CA ALA A 159 2.00 12.58 -8.89
C ALA A 159 3.20 11.70 -8.43
N GLY A 160 3.92 11.10 -9.38
CA GLY A 160 5.15 10.36 -9.10
C GLY A 160 6.20 11.23 -8.40
N PHE A 161 6.49 12.42 -8.95
CA PHE A 161 7.42 13.36 -8.35
C PHE A 161 6.96 13.84 -6.97
N VAL A 162 5.69 14.20 -6.82
CA VAL A 162 5.13 14.68 -5.54
C VAL A 162 5.22 13.59 -4.46
N ASN A 163 4.96 12.32 -4.82
CA ASN A 163 5.12 11.21 -3.89
C ASN A 163 6.60 10.90 -3.57
N LEU A 164 7.54 11.13 -4.49
CA LEU A 164 8.98 11.06 -4.19
C LEU A 164 9.40 12.12 -3.17
N PHE A 165 8.89 13.34 -3.27
CA PHE A 165 9.11 14.37 -2.24
C PHE A 165 8.48 13.96 -0.91
N GLY A 166 7.22 13.48 -0.91
CA GLY A 166 6.56 12.94 0.27
C GLY A 166 7.39 11.86 0.94
N LEU A 167 7.92 10.92 0.16
CA LEU A 167 8.80 9.87 0.63
C LEU A 167 10.08 10.41 1.29
N ASN A 168 10.71 11.40 0.67
CA ASN A 168 11.90 12.04 1.24
C ASN A 168 11.60 12.67 2.61
N PHE A 169 10.43 13.28 2.78
CA PHE A 169 10.00 13.86 4.06
C PHE A 169 9.77 12.82 5.16
N THR A 170 9.49 11.56 4.79
CA THR A 170 9.39 10.47 5.78
C THR A 170 10.73 10.02 6.33
N GLN A 171 11.84 10.32 5.64
CA GLN A 171 13.19 9.81 5.93
C GLN A 171 13.26 8.28 5.97
N ASN A 172 12.39 7.60 5.23
CA ASN A 172 12.36 6.15 5.15
C ASN A 172 13.37 5.64 4.10
N ARG A 173 14.58 5.29 4.56
CA ARG A 173 15.67 4.85 3.69
C ARG A 173 15.40 3.53 2.98
N THR A 174 14.59 2.65 3.56
CA THR A 174 14.29 1.32 2.98
C THR A 174 13.31 1.39 1.82
N ALA A 175 12.58 2.48 1.69
CA ALA A 175 11.60 2.67 0.62
C ALA A 175 12.24 2.87 -0.76
N PHE A 176 13.42 3.50 -0.85
CA PHE A 176 14.09 3.72 -2.13
C PHE A 176 14.53 2.41 -2.81
N PRO A 177 15.21 1.48 -2.14
CA PRO A 177 15.49 0.16 -2.71
C PRO A 177 14.22 -0.59 -3.16
N ALA A 178 13.11 -0.47 -2.41
CA ALA A 178 11.85 -1.11 -2.76
C ALA A 178 11.27 -0.56 -4.08
N ILE A 179 11.33 0.76 -4.31
CA ILE A 179 10.88 1.37 -5.57
C ILE A 179 11.75 0.89 -6.74
N ILE A 180 13.06 0.89 -6.57
CA ILE A 180 14.01 0.45 -7.61
C ILE A 180 13.73 -1.02 -7.96
N ALA A 181 13.61 -1.90 -6.96
CA ALA A 181 13.30 -3.31 -7.18
C ALA A 181 11.94 -3.49 -7.88
N GLY A 182 10.91 -2.77 -7.44
CA GLY A 182 9.58 -2.79 -8.05
C GLY A 182 9.60 -2.31 -9.51
N ALA A 183 10.33 -1.23 -9.82
CA ALA A 183 10.48 -0.72 -11.18
C ALA A 183 11.22 -1.73 -12.10
N ILE A 184 12.29 -2.34 -11.60
CA ILE A 184 13.03 -3.39 -12.31
C ILE A 184 12.11 -4.57 -12.63
N ILE A 185 11.41 -5.11 -11.64
CA ILE A 185 10.47 -6.23 -11.83
C ILE A 185 9.41 -5.86 -12.87
N TYR A 186 8.82 -4.67 -12.75
CA TYR A 186 7.81 -4.21 -13.70
C TYR A 186 8.34 -4.12 -15.14
N LEU A 187 9.54 -3.55 -15.33
CA LEU A 187 10.17 -3.46 -16.65
C LEU A 187 10.42 -4.85 -17.25
N PHE A 188 10.97 -5.78 -16.46
CA PHE A 188 11.21 -7.15 -16.94
C PHE A 188 9.92 -7.88 -17.32
N THR A 189 8.83 -7.67 -16.58
CA THR A 189 7.54 -8.27 -16.90
C THR A 189 6.88 -7.65 -18.13
N THR A 190 7.11 -6.36 -18.38
CA THR A 190 6.53 -5.64 -19.53
C THR A 190 7.30 -5.88 -20.81
N ILE A 191 8.62 -6.09 -20.75
CA ILE A 191 9.45 -6.37 -21.95
C ILE A 191 9.24 -7.80 -22.47
N LYS A 192 8.83 -8.73 -21.61
CA LYS A 192 8.58 -10.14 -22.01
C LYS A 192 7.23 -10.36 -22.71
N ASN A 193 6.33 -9.42 -22.68
CA ASN A 193 5.03 -9.45 -23.35
C ASN A 193 5.01 -8.49 -24.55
#